data_6226f32c35eeda67c9a71d33b62ee4da
#
_entry.id   6226f32c35eeda67c9a71d33b62ee4da
#
_cell.length_a   1.000
_cell.length_b   1.000
_cell.length_c   1.000
_cell.angle_alpha   90.00
_cell.angle_beta   90.00
_cell.angle_gamma   90.00
#
_symmetry.space_group_name_H-M   'P 1'
#
loop_
_entity.id
_entity.type
_entity.pdbx_description
1 polymer ?
#
loop_
_entity_poly.entity_id
_entity_poly.type
_entity_poly.pdbx_seq_one_letter_code
_entity_poly.pdbx_strand_id
1 'polypeptide(L)'
;MTNAQPKFSKPSKMPCRSWSLEALTTCPASKDSNGDLVPACHGCYATGGQYRYPNVKNLRLHNQDDWKHDDWVDAMVTELDNDRYFRWFDSGDMYDIRLATKILEVMRRTPWTRHWLPTRMHKFAKFKPVIALMELLPNVVVRLSSDGVLGEVIEGQTTSTIIPTISHKRPDMLACEAYERNGKCGTCRACWDKDVKVVAYVAHGQKMLKQVKNLIQTVEVV
;
A
#
# COMPACT_ATOMS: atom_id res chain seq x y z
N MET A 1 -26.49 -10.45 -15.83
CA MET A 1 -25.17 -10.33 -15.21
C MET A 1 -25.16 -9.03 -14.43
N THR A 2 -24.77 -9.04 -13.16
CA THR A 2 -24.65 -7.80 -12.36
C THR A 2 -23.41 -7.04 -12.83
N ASN A 3 -23.52 -5.72 -13.01
CA ASN A 3 -22.40 -4.87 -13.36
C ASN A 3 -21.44 -4.71 -12.17
N ALA A 4 -20.19 -4.41 -12.45
CA ALA A 4 -19.20 -4.10 -11.42
C ALA A 4 -19.63 -2.90 -10.56
N GLN A 5 -19.39 -2.99 -9.25
CA GLN A 5 -19.71 -1.95 -8.26
C GLN A 5 -18.55 -1.77 -7.30
N PRO A 6 -17.44 -1.14 -7.72
CA PRO A 6 -16.28 -0.96 -6.88
C PRO A 6 -16.61 -0.23 -5.59
N LYS A 7 -16.18 -0.76 -4.45
CA LYS A 7 -16.41 -0.14 -3.13
C LYS A 7 -15.13 0.47 -2.58
N PHE A 8 -15.26 1.68 -2.05
CA PHE A 8 -14.14 2.48 -1.56
C PHE A 8 -14.20 2.67 -0.06
N SER A 9 -13.05 2.60 0.58
CA SER A 9 -12.88 3.07 1.95
C SER A 9 -12.49 4.55 1.96
N LYS A 10 -12.78 5.23 3.07
CA LYS A 10 -12.33 6.60 3.36
C LYS A 10 -11.42 6.56 4.59
N PRO A 11 -10.12 6.26 4.42
CA PRO A 11 -9.21 6.18 5.54
C PRO A 11 -9.11 7.53 6.25
N SER A 12 -9.32 7.54 7.57
CA SER A 12 -9.38 8.78 8.35
C SER A 12 -8.10 9.61 8.32
N LYS A 13 -6.97 8.97 8.04
CA LYS A 13 -5.64 9.59 7.94
C LYS A 13 -5.48 10.42 6.66
N MET A 14 -6.06 9.97 5.54
CA MET A 14 -5.78 10.50 4.21
C MET A 14 -6.91 11.37 3.67
N PRO A 15 -6.60 12.32 2.79
CA PRO A 15 -7.59 13.19 2.16
C PRO A 15 -8.29 12.56 0.95
N CYS A 16 -8.14 11.25 0.74
CA CYS A 16 -8.63 10.57 -0.47
C CYS A 16 -9.30 9.25 -0.14
N ARG A 17 -10.04 8.73 -1.12
CA ARG A 17 -10.58 7.37 -1.11
C ARG A 17 -9.47 6.34 -1.35
N SER A 18 -9.75 5.09 -0.98
CA SER A 18 -8.88 3.94 -1.27
C SER A 18 -9.70 2.75 -1.72
N TRP A 19 -9.23 2.01 -2.73
CA TRP A 19 -9.74 0.70 -3.08
C TRP A 19 -8.81 -0.38 -2.51
N SER A 20 -9.38 -1.40 -1.86
CA SER A 20 -8.62 -2.31 -1.02
C SER A 20 -9.19 -3.72 -1.01
N LEU A 21 -8.33 -4.67 -0.66
CA LEU A 21 -8.63 -6.09 -0.55
C LEU A 21 -8.31 -6.59 0.86
N GLU A 22 -8.65 -7.84 1.15
CA GLU A 22 -8.38 -8.44 2.46
C GLU A 22 -6.87 -8.63 2.67
N ALA A 23 -6.38 -8.14 3.81
CA ALA A 23 -4.97 -8.25 4.17
C ALA A 23 -4.54 -9.72 4.36
N LEU A 24 -3.31 -10.02 4.03
CA LEU A 24 -2.64 -11.32 4.04
C LEU A 24 -3.22 -12.32 3.03
N THR A 25 -4.53 -12.47 2.94
CA THR A 25 -5.20 -13.36 1.96
C THR A 25 -4.85 -12.97 0.52
N THR A 26 -4.80 -11.66 0.25
CA THR A 26 -4.45 -11.10 -1.06
C THR A 26 -3.05 -10.47 -1.08
N CYS A 27 -2.16 -10.87 -0.18
CA CYS A 27 -0.79 -10.40 -0.10
C CYS A 27 0.22 -11.55 -0.23
N PRO A 28 0.34 -12.23 -1.38
CA PRO A 28 1.25 -13.39 -1.50
C PRO A 28 2.71 -12.99 -1.23
N ALA A 29 3.11 -11.77 -1.54
CA ALA A 29 4.45 -11.24 -1.27
C ALA A 29 4.69 -10.83 0.21
N SER A 30 3.70 -11.03 1.10
CA SER A 30 3.87 -10.86 2.56
C SER A 30 4.70 -11.97 3.20
N LYS A 31 5.05 -13.00 2.43
CA LYS A 31 5.83 -14.16 2.90
C LYS A 31 7.21 -14.19 2.27
N ASP A 32 8.15 -14.77 3.00
CA ASP A 32 9.48 -15.10 2.54
C ASP A 32 9.53 -16.45 1.78
N SER A 33 10.73 -16.91 1.43
CA SER A 33 10.95 -18.20 0.76
C SER A 33 10.55 -19.43 1.60
N ASN A 34 10.49 -19.29 2.92
CA ASN A 34 10.12 -20.35 3.85
C ASN A 34 8.61 -20.41 4.10
N GLY A 35 7.87 -19.43 3.59
CA GLY A 35 6.43 -19.28 3.80
C GLY A 35 6.05 -18.51 5.06
N ASP A 36 7.05 -17.96 5.78
CA ASP A 36 6.84 -17.14 6.97
C ASP A 36 6.54 -15.68 6.59
N LEU A 37 5.78 -14.99 7.43
CA LEU A 37 5.53 -13.58 7.21
C LEU A 37 6.82 -12.77 7.33
N VAL A 38 7.07 -11.87 6.38
CA VAL A 38 8.16 -10.90 6.50
C VAL A 38 7.95 -9.95 7.69
N PRO A 39 9.02 -9.40 8.31
CA PRO A 39 8.91 -8.57 9.52
C PRO A 39 7.85 -7.49 9.46
N ALA A 40 7.77 -6.75 8.36
CA ALA A 40 6.76 -5.70 8.18
C ALA A 40 5.31 -6.21 8.16
N CYS A 41 5.10 -7.50 7.83
CA CYS A 41 3.77 -8.11 7.76
C CYS A 41 3.36 -8.82 9.06
N HIS A 42 4.30 -9.20 9.93
CA HIS A 42 3.98 -9.70 11.27
C HIS A 42 3.18 -8.68 12.09
N GLY A 43 3.53 -7.39 11.98
CA GLY A 43 2.86 -6.29 12.65
C GLY A 43 1.76 -5.63 11.83
N CYS A 44 1.25 -6.27 10.78
CA CYS A 44 0.30 -5.66 9.85
C CYS A 44 -0.93 -5.09 10.56
N TYR A 45 -1.10 -3.77 10.48
CA TYR A 45 -2.22 -3.06 11.12
C TYR A 45 -3.58 -3.49 10.57
N ALA A 46 -3.63 -3.93 9.31
CA ALA A 46 -4.87 -4.35 8.65
C ALA A 46 -5.40 -5.71 9.11
N THR A 47 -4.71 -6.38 10.05
CA THR A 47 -5.18 -7.61 10.71
C THR A 47 -5.86 -7.35 12.06
N GLY A 48 -5.99 -6.11 12.48
CA GLY A 48 -6.52 -5.73 13.78
C GLY A 48 -7.40 -4.48 13.76
N GLY A 49 -7.88 -4.05 14.93
CA GLY A 49 -8.63 -2.82 15.10
C GLY A 49 -9.85 -2.73 14.19
N GLN A 50 -10.07 -1.58 13.59
CA GLN A 50 -11.22 -1.27 12.72
C GLN A 50 -11.31 -2.18 11.48
N TYR A 51 -10.19 -2.79 11.04
CA TYR A 51 -10.18 -3.71 9.90
C TYR A 51 -10.95 -5.02 10.15
N ARG A 52 -11.24 -5.32 11.43
CA ARG A 52 -12.04 -6.49 11.84
C ARG A 52 -13.55 -6.21 11.82
N TYR A 53 -13.98 -4.97 11.72
CA TYR A 53 -15.41 -4.63 11.72
C TYR A 53 -16.08 -5.18 10.44
N PRO A 54 -17.30 -5.73 10.57
CA PRO A 54 -18.00 -6.38 9.45
C PRO A 54 -18.12 -5.49 8.22
N ASN A 55 -18.48 -4.23 8.37
CA ASN A 55 -18.63 -3.28 7.27
C ASN A 55 -17.30 -3.06 6.51
N VAL A 56 -16.17 -3.02 7.23
CA VAL A 56 -14.84 -2.87 6.64
C VAL A 56 -14.39 -4.16 5.96
N LYS A 57 -14.64 -5.31 6.58
CA LYS A 57 -14.29 -6.63 6.03
C LYS A 57 -15.13 -6.95 4.80
N ASN A 58 -16.45 -6.76 4.86
CA ASN A 58 -17.36 -7.07 3.77
C ASN A 58 -17.08 -6.23 2.51
N LEU A 59 -16.64 -4.98 2.67
CA LEU A 59 -16.20 -4.15 1.54
C LEU A 59 -15.04 -4.80 0.80
N ARG A 60 -14.04 -5.33 1.50
CA ARG A 60 -12.86 -5.96 0.91
C ARG A 60 -13.15 -7.30 0.25
N LEU A 61 -14.02 -8.10 0.89
CA LEU A 61 -14.49 -9.37 0.32
C LEU A 61 -15.30 -9.11 -0.96
N HIS A 62 -16.19 -8.10 -0.96
CA HIS A 62 -16.91 -7.68 -2.16
C HIS A 62 -15.93 -7.31 -3.28
N ASN A 63 -14.95 -6.45 -3.01
CA ASN A 63 -13.97 -6.02 -4.00
C ASN A 63 -13.14 -7.19 -4.56
N GLN A 64 -12.92 -8.26 -3.76
CA GLN A 64 -12.15 -9.43 -4.19
C GLN A 64 -12.85 -10.22 -5.31
N ASP A 65 -14.16 -10.14 -5.40
CA ASP A 65 -14.95 -10.74 -6.47
C ASP A 65 -15.32 -9.72 -7.55
N ASP A 66 -15.64 -8.50 -7.15
CA ASP A 66 -16.10 -7.42 -8.03
C ASP A 66 -15.11 -7.09 -9.16
N TRP A 67 -13.80 -7.05 -8.86
CA TRP A 67 -12.79 -6.73 -9.88
C TRP A 67 -12.72 -7.73 -11.04
N LYS A 68 -13.31 -8.91 -10.90
CA LYS A 68 -13.33 -9.96 -11.92
C LYS A 68 -14.31 -9.65 -13.06
N HIS A 69 -15.29 -8.76 -12.83
CA HIS A 69 -16.23 -8.33 -13.86
C HIS A 69 -15.53 -7.62 -15.02
N ASP A 70 -16.00 -7.84 -16.25
CA ASP A 70 -15.36 -7.28 -17.44
C ASP A 70 -15.45 -5.75 -17.48
N ASP A 71 -16.53 -5.17 -17.01
CA ASP A 71 -16.81 -3.74 -16.94
C ASP A 71 -16.17 -3.03 -15.73
N TRP A 72 -15.39 -3.73 -14.91
CA TRP A 72 -14.80 -3.16 -13.69
C TRP A 72 -13.91 -1.95 -13.96
N VAL A 73 -13.14 -1.95 -15.05
CA VAL A 73 -12.29 -0.81 -15.43
C VAL A 73 -13.17 0.42 -15.70
N ASP A 74 -14.25 0.27 -16.45
CA ASP A 74 -15.19 1.36 -16.77
C ASP A 74 -15.86 1.91 -15.51
N ALA A 75 -16.29 1.01 -14.62
CA ALA A 75 -16.86 1.38 -13.33
C ALA A 75 -15.87 2.15 -12.46
N MET A 76 -14.61 1.70 -12.37
CA MET A 76 -13.55 2.39 -11.63
C MET A 76 -13.25 3.78 -12.22
N VAL A 77 -13.17 3.91 -13.55
CA VAL A 77 -12.93 5.21 -14.21
C VAL A 77 -14.06 6.19 -13.91
N THR A 78 -15.31 5.72 -14.01
CA THR A 78 -16.51 6.53 -13.69
C THR A 78 -16.49 7.00 -12.24
N GLU A 79 -16.16 6.10 -11.31
CA GLU A 79 -16.10 6.41 -9.88
C GLU A 79 -14.98 7.41 -9.52
N LEU A 80 -13.88 7.43 -10.29
CA LEU A 80 -12.72 8.31 -10.04
C LEU A 80 -12.81 9.67 -10.76
N ASP A 81 -13.91 9.97 -11.43
CA ASP A 81 -14.07 11.18 -12.25
C ASP A 81 -13.72 12.48 -11.50
N ASN A 82 -14.05 12.56 -10.21
CA ASN A 82 -13.81 13.73 -9.37
C ASN A 82 -12.69 13.56 -8.33
N ASP A 83 -11.96 12.45 -8.35
CA ASP A 83 -10.89 12.20 -7.39
C ASP A 83 -9.55 12.78 -7.86
N ARG A 84 -9.06 13.80 -7.17
CA ARG A 84 -7.72 14.37 -7.43
C ARG A 84 -6.58 13.48 -6.93
N TYR A 85 -6.79 12.74 -5.84
CA TYR A 85 -5.85 11.81 -5.24
C TYR A 85 -6.53 10.49 -4.96
N PHE A 86 -5.83 9.39 -5.19
CA PHE A 86 -6.33 8.06 -4.93
C PHE A 86 -5.23 7.16 -4.38
N ARG A 87 -5.59 6.28 -3.43
CA ARG A 87 -4.69 5.26 -2.91
C ARG A 87 -5.20 3.88 -3.30
N TRP A 88 -4.35 3.10 -3.91
CA TRP A 88 -4.53 1.67 -4.04
C TRP A 88 -4.07 0.98 -2.76
N PHE A 89 -4.85 0.04 -2.27
CA PHE A 89 -4.50 -0.85 -1.15
C PHE A 89 -4.11 -0.13 0.16
N ASP A 90 -5.08 0.27 0.95
CA ASP A 90 -4.86 0.49 2.38
C ASP A 90 -4.71 -0.86 3.11
N SER A 91 -5.18 -1.97 2.48
CA SER A 91 -4.93 -3.37 2.82
C SER A 91 -5.01 -4.24 1.57
N GLY A 92 -4.38 -5.39 1.58
CA GLY A 92 -4.25 -6.25 0.40
C GLY A 92 -3.15 -5.80 -0.55
N ASP A 93 -3.04 -6.46 -1.70
CA ASP A 93 -2.10 -6.12 -2.79
C ASP A 93 -2.67 -6.64 -4.13
N MET A 94 -2.09 -6.26 -5.25
CA MET A 94 -2.46 -6.71 -6.61
C MET A 94 -2.01 -8.15 -6.88
N TYR A 95 -2.59 -9.12 -6.19
CA TYR A 95 -2.16 -10.53 -6.12
C TYR A 95 -2.33 -11.33 -7.44
N ASP A 96 -3.15 -10.85 -8.36
CA ASP A 96 -3.41 -11.46 -9.68
C ASP A 96 -2.90 -10.51 -10.78
N ILE A 97 -2.22 -11.06 -11.79
CA ILE A 97 -1.67 -10.25 -12.89
C ILE A 97 -2.77 -9.57 -13.72
N ARG A 98 -3.93 -10.21 -13.85
CA ARG A 98 -5.10 -9.61 -14.54
C ARG A 98 -5.62 -8.39 -13.78
N LEU A 99 -5.65 -8.46 -12.44
CA LEU A 99 -5.99 -7.31 -11.59
C LEU A 99 -4.95 -6.19 -11.78
N ALA A 100 -3.66 -6.51 -11.76
CA ALA A 100 -2.61 -5.53 -11.98
C ALA A 100 -2.74 -4.85 -13.36
N THR A 101 -3.08 -5.59 -14.41
CA THR A 101 -3.33 -5.05 -15.75
C THR A 101 -4.56 -4.13 -15.78
N LYS A 102 -5.65 -4.52 -15.14
CA LYS A 102 -6.86 -3.67 -15.01
C LYS A 102 -6.57 -2.39 -14.23
N ILE A 103 -5.79 -2.46 -13.14
CA ILE A 103 -5.35 -1.29 -12.37
C ILE A 103 -4.52 -0.34 -13.25
N LEU A 104 -3.57 -0.85 -14.04
CA LEU A 104 -2.79 -0.06 -15.00
C LEU A 104 -3.72 0.67 -15.98
N GLU A 105 -4.74 0.00 -16.49
CA GLU A 105 -5.70 0.60 -17.43
C GLU A 105 -6.55 1.69 -16.77
N VAL A 106 -7.02 1.49 -15.54
CA VAL A 106 -7.68 2.56 -14.77
C VAL A 106 -6.75 3.78 -14.62
N MET A 107 -5.48 3.57 -14.24
CA MET A 107 -4.50 4.65 -14.08
C MET A 107 -4.28 5.45 -15.37
N ARG A 108 -4.23 4.75 -16.53
CA ARG A 108 -4.10 5.39 -17.85
C ARG A 108 -5.32 6.24 -18.20
N ARG A 109 -6.50 5.76 -17.89
CA ARG A 109 -7.78 6.39 -18.25
C ARG A 109 -8.22 7.48 -17.28
N THR A 110 -7.51 7.66 -16.16
CA THR A 110 -7.77 8.70 -15.16
C THR A 110 -6.55 9.62 -14.95
N PRO A 111 -6.06 10.32 -15.99
CA PRO A 111 -4.85 11.13 -15.91
C PRO A 111 -4.99 12.35 -14.98
N TRP A 112 -6.21 12.76 -14.64
CA TRP A 112 -6.52 13.82 -13.68
C TRP A 112 -6.35 13.39 -12.22
N THR A 113 -6.35 12.08 -11.95
CA THR A 113 -6.18 11.51 -10.62
C THR A 113 -4.71 11.18 -10.37
N ARG A 114 -4.16 11.61 -9.24
CA ARG A 114 -2.83 11.18 -8.78
C ARG A 114 -2.95 9.88 -8.00
N HIS A 115 -2.38 8.81 -8.53
CA HIS A 115 -2.42 7.47 -7.93
C HIS A 115 -1.19 7.19 -7.08
N TRP A 116 -1.41 6.62 -5.91
CA TRP A 116 -0.38 6.03 -5.08
C TRP A 116 -0.65 4.53 -4.91
N LEU A 117 0.33 3.72 -5.32
CA LEU A 117 0.30 2.26 -5.25
C LEU A 117 1.45 1.75 -4.38
N PRO A 118 1.23 1.43 -3.08
CA PRO A 118 2.18 0.64 -2.31
C PRO A 118 2.05 -0.84 -2.69
N THR A 119 3.18 -1.52 -2.97
CA THR A 119 3.13 -2.94 -3.33
C THR A 119 4.41 -3.69 -2.95
N ARG A 120 4.30 -5.00 -2.66
CA ARG A 120 5.39 -5.96 -2.56
C ARG A 120 5.46 -6.91 -3.75
N MET A 121 4.56 -6.78 -4.71
CA MET A 121 4.48 -7.72 -5.85
C MET A 121 5.68 -7.64 -6.78
N HIS A 122 6.56 -6.63 -6.67
CA HIS A 122 7.86 -6.56 -7.33
C HIS A 122 8.76 -7.78 -7.05
N LYS A 123 8.52 -8.51 -5.94
CA LYS A 123 9.23 -9.76 -5.59
C LYS A 123 8.97 -10.89 -6.59
N PHE A 124 7.87 -10.82 -7.33
CA PHE A 124 7.52 -11.83 -8.34
C PHE A 124 7.83 -11.31 -9.75
N ALA A 125 8.65 -12.04 -10.50
CA ALA A 125 9.09 -11.67 -11.85
C ALA A 125 7.94 -11.29 -12.78
N LYS A 126 6.81 -12.03 -12.72
CA LYS A 126 5.63 -11.79 -13.57
C LYS A 126 4.99 -10.41 -13.40
N PHE A 127 5.20 -9.71 -12.24
CA PHE A 127 4.65 -8.38 -12.01
C PHE A 127 5.60 -7.24 -12.42
N LYS A 128 6.89 -7.50 -12.59
CA LYS A 128 7.86 -6.46 -12.93
C LYS A 128 7.48 -5.67 -14.19
N PRO A 129 7.03 -6.28 -15.29
CA PRO A 129 6.66 -5.53 -16.50
C PRO A 129 5.48 -4.58 -16.27
N VAL A 130 4.42 -5.02 -15.60
CA VAL A 130 3.24 -4.17 -15.34
C VAL A 130 3.57 -3.04 -14.38
N ILE A 131 4.40 -3.29 -13.36
CA ILE A 131 4.91 -2.25 -12.43
C ILE A 131 5.70 -1.20 -13.22
N ALA A 132 6.64 -1.60 -14.08
CA ALA A 132 7.42 -0.67 -14.90
C ALA A 132 6.51 0.21 -15.79
N LEU A 133 5.46 -0.35 -16.38
CA LEU A 133 4.47 0.42 -17.14
C LEU A 133 3.70 1.43 -16.28
N MET A 134 3.37 1.07 -15.04
CA MET A 134 2.74 1.99 -14.09
C MET A 134 3.68 3.16 -13.71
N GLU A 135 4.96 2.88 -13.49
CA GLU A 135 5.97 3.88 -13.14
C GLU A 135 6.22 4.93 -14.24
N LEU A 136 6.00 4.55 -15.51
CA LEU A 136 6.08 5.47 -16.65
C LEU A 136 4.95 6.49 -16.68
N LEU A 137 3.81 6.23 -16.04
CA LEU A 137 2.68 7.15 -16.04
C LEU A 137 2.97 8.38 -15.18
N PRO A 138 2.74 9.61 -15.69
CA PRO A 138 3.07 10.84 -14.96
C PRO A 138 2.23 11.05 -13.69
N ASN A 139 1.03 10.48 -13.65
CA ASN A 139 0.07 10.60 -12.56
C ASN A 139 0.15 9.44 -11.53
N VAL A 140 1.14 8.55 -11.65
CA VAL A 140 1.25 7.35 -10.80
C VAL A 140 2.56 7.36 -10.02
N VAL A 141 2.48 7.05 -8.72
CA VAL A 141 3.64 6.73 -7.88
C VAL A 141 3.49 5.31 -7.36
N VAL A 142 4.31 4.42 -7.86
CA VAL A 142 4.48 3.08 -7.30
C VAL A 142 5.53 3.17 -6.19
N ARG A 143 5.19 2.72 -4.97
CA ARG A 143 6.14 2.61 -3.87
C ARG A 143 6.34 1.15 -3.51
N LEU A 144 7.53 0.65 -3.81
CA LEU A 144 7.89 -0.70 -3.45
C LEU A 144 8.05 -0.78 -1.92
N SER A 145 7.29 -1.65 -1.29
CA SER A 145 7.30 -1.79 0.17
C SER A 145 8.44 -2.72 0.61
N SER A 146 9.30 -2.25 1.52
CA SER A 146 10.36 -3.08 2.11
C SER A 146 9.77 -4.18 3.01
N ASP A 147 10.50 -5.27 3.16
CA ASP A 147 10.10 -6.40 4.00
C ASP A 147 10.47 -6.20 5.48
N GLY A 148 11.47 -5.35 5.74
CA GLY A 148 11.97 -5.08 7.08
C GLY A 148 11.24 -3.97 7.82
N VAL A 149 11.67 -3.73 9.06
CA VAL A 149 11.13 -2.72 9.97
C VAL A 149 12.20 -1.84 10.61
N LEU A 150 13.44 -1.95 10.14
CA LEU A 150 14.60 -1.20 10.64
C LEU A 150 15.10 -0.13 9.64
N GLY A 151 14.26 0.27 8.69
CA GLY A 151 14.59 1.31 7.71
C GLY A 151 15.22 0.78 6.42
N GLU A 152 15.04 -0.47 6.09
CA GLU A 152 15.52 -1.06 4.84
C GLU A 152 14.84 -0.41 3.64
N VAL A 153 15.59 -0.22 2.57
CA VAL A 153 15.10 0.34 1.31
C VAL A 153 15.46 -0.58 0.15
N ILE A 154 14.73 -0.43 -0.95
CA ILE A 154 15.02 -1.09 -2.21
C ILE A 154 15.82 -0.08 -3.04
N GLU A 155 17.12 -0.35 -3.21
CA GLU A 155 18.04 0.57 -3.83
C GLU A 155 17.63 0.95 -5.24
N GLY A 156 17.79 2.23 -5.57
CA GLY A 156 17.40 2.78 -6.89
C GLY A 156 15.89 2.88 -7.13
N GLN A 157 15.04 2.52 -6.16
CA GLN A 157 13.60 2.48 -6.32
C GLN A 157 12.86 3.47 -5.40
N THR A 158 11.66 3.86 -5.82
CA THR A 158 10.74 4.59 -4.94
C THR A 158 10.18 3.63 -3.90
N THR A 159 10.57 3.82 -2.64
CA THR A 159 10.34 2.85 -1.56
C THR A 159 9.45 3.41 -0.45
N SER A 160 8.68 2.54 0.18
CA SER A 160 8.13 2.77 1.51
C SER A 160 8.73 1.78 2.51
N THR A 161 9.16 2.29 3.68
CA THR A 161 9.79 1.49 4.72
C THR A 161 9.22 1.80 6.10
N ILE A 162 9.49 0.93 7.06
CA ILE A 162 9.18 1.15 8.49
C ILE A 162 10.50 1.44 9.21
N ILE A 163 10.50 2.44 10.07
CA ILE A 163 11.62 2.76 10.98
C ILE A 163 11.15 2.61 12.44
N PRO A 164 12.02 2.16 13.34
CA PRO A 164 11.66 1.98 14.76
C PRO A 164 11.16 3.25 15.43
N THR A 165 11.91 4.32 15.28
CA THR A 165 11.61 5.65 15.82
C THR A 165 12.07 6.72 14.83
N ILE A 166 11.73 7.97 15.06
CA ILE A 166 12.17 9.09 14.21
C ILE A 166 13.70 9.24 14.17
N SER A 167 14.41 8.88 15.23
CA SER A 167 15.87 8.92 15.29
C SER A 167 16.57 7.95 14.32
N HIS A 168 15.86 6.94 13.83
CA HIS A 168 16.35 6.00 12.81
C HIS A 168 16.12 6.49 11.37
N LYS A 169 15.59 7.70 11.21
CA LYS A 169 15.43 8.34 9.91
C LYS A 169 16.80 8.67 9.32
N ARG A 170 17.07 8.19 8.11
CA ARG A 170 18.24 8.59 7.34
C ARG A 170 17.99 9.88 6.56
N PRO A 171 19.06 10.58 6.10
CA PRO A 171 18.92 11.83 5.33
C PRO A 171 18.11 11.68 4.03
N ASP A 172 18.17 10.52 3.39
CA ASP A 172 17.48 10.19 2.14
C ASP A 172 15.97 9.87 2.32
N MET A 173 15.50 9.84 3.56
CA MET A 173 14.12 9.49 3.89
C MET A 173 13.28 10.71 4.25
N LEU A 174 12.03 10.71 3.81
CA LEU A 174 10.99 11.57 4.35
C LEU A 174 10.15 10.76 5.35
N ALA A 175 10.20 11.14 6.62
CA ALA A 175 9.39 10.49 7.64
C ALA A 175 7.93 10.96 7.58
N CYS A 176 7.01 10.03 7.75
CA CYS A 176 5.57 10.34 7.85
C CYS A 176 5.21 10.84 9.25
N GLU A 177 4.98 12.13 9.37
CA GLU A 177 4.63 12.84 10.62
C GLU A 177 3.11 12.87 10.89
N ALA A 178 2.32 12.00 10.27
CA ALA A 178 0.87 12.05 10.43
C ALA A 178 0.43 11.86 11.89
N TYR A 179 1.18 11.11 12.69
CA TYR A 179 0.87 10.92 14.11
C TYR A 179 1.08 12.18 14.95
N GLU A 180 2.04 13.03 14.59
CA GLU A 180 2.26 14.34 15.20
C GLU A 180 1.15 15.34 14.82
N ARG A 181 0.43 15.04 13.73
CA ARG A 181 -0.72 15.81 13.23
C ARG A 181 -2.06 15.12 13.53
N ASN A 182 -2.23 14.57 14.72
CA ASN A 182 -3.47 13.89 15.15
C ASN A 182 -3.94 12.79 14.18
N GLY A 183 -3.01 12.03 13.63
CA GLY A 183 -3.30 10.94 12.68
C GLY A 183 -3.73 11.41 11.29
N LYS A 184 -3.45 12.66 10.89
CA LYS A 184 -3.85 13.23 9.59
C LYS A 184 -2.66 13.54 8.70
N CYS A 185 -2.82 13.33 7.39
CA CYS A 185 -1.83 13.77 6.40
C CYS A 185 -1.76 15.31 6.29
N GLY A 186 -2.83 16.02 6.62
CA GLY A 186 -2.91 17.46 6.41
C GLY A 186 -2.65 17.82 4.94
N THR A 187 -1.76 18.79 4.72
CA THR A 187 -1.33 19.23 3.38
C THR A 187 -0.26 18.35 2.74
N CYS A 188 0.35 17.42 3.50
CA CYS A 188 1.38 16.52 2.98
C CYS A 188 0.84 15.60 1.87
N ARG A 189 1.59 15.50 0.77
CA ARG A 189 1.28 14.64 -0.38
C ARG A 189 2.49 13.78 -0.81
N ALA A 190 3.47 13.61 0.05
CA ALA A 190 4.71 12.90 -0.22
C ALA A 190 4.51 11.47 -0.78
N CYS A 191 3.44 10.78 -0.37
CA CYS A 191 3.13 9.45 -0.89
C CYS A 191 2.79 9.45 -2.39
N TRP A 192 2.31 10.58 -2.94
CA TRP A 192 1.97 10.79 -4.35
C TRP A 192 3.03 11.60 -5.12
N ASP A 193 4.21 11.80 -4.53
CA ASP A 193 5.29 12.59 -5.11
C ASP A 193 6.43 11.66 -5.56
N LYS A 194 6.76 11.68 -6.86
CA LYS A 194 7.84 10.87 -7.46
C LYS A 194 9.24 11.32 -7.02
N ASP A 195 9.38 12.58 -6.62
CA ASP A 195 10.67 13.14 -6.20
C ASP A 195 11.04 12.69 -4.79
N VAL A 196 10.03 12.34 -3.97
CA VAL A 196 10.25 11.72 -2.66
C VAL A 196 10.58 10.24 -2.86
N LYS A 197 11.85 9.89 -2.87
CA LYS A 197 12.32 8.51 -3.14
C LYS A 197 11.94 7.54 -2.03
N VAL A 198 12.08 7.94 -0.77
CA VAL A 198 11.79 7.07 0.38
C VAL A 198 10.81 7.74 1.33
N VAL A 199 9.67 7.08 1.57
CA VAL A 199 8.76 7.45 2.67
C VAL A 199 8.93 6.45 3.80
N ALA A 200 9.35 6.95 4.97
CA ALA A 200 9.53 6.16 6.18
C ALA A 200 8.33 6.34 7.13
N TYR A 201 7.78 5.23 7.59
CA TYR A 201 6.70 5.20 8.58
C TYR A 201 7.26 4.79 9.92
N VAL A 202 7.11 5.64 10.94
CA VAL A 202 7.49 5.28 12.31
C VAL A 202 6.62 4.12 12.79
N ALA A 203 7.24 3.10 13.35
CA ALA A 203 6.56 1.93 13.89
C ALA A 203 5.51 2.35 14.94
N HIS A 204 4.29 1.84 14.80
CA HIS A 204 3.19 2.14 15.71
C HIS A 204 2.22 0.96 15.82
N GLY A 205 1.42 0.98 16.87
CA GLY A 205 0.53 -0.14 17.22
C GLY A 205 1.29 -1.28 17.92
N GLN A 206 0.61 -1.90 18.88
CA GLN A 206 1.24 -2.88 19.79
C GLN A 206 1.97 -4.02 19.07
N LYS A 207 1.38 -4.57 18.00
CA LYS A 207 1.97 -5.69 17.25
C LYS A 207 3.28 -5.26 16.57
N MET A 208 3.29 -4.09 15.92
CA MET A 208 4.48 -3.60 15.22
C MET A 208 5.58 -3.22 16.20
N LEU A 209 5.25 -2.54 17.29
CA LEU A 209 6.23 -2.19 18.33
C LEU A 209 6.86 -3.44 18.96
N LYS A 210 6.09 -4.49 19.21
CA LYS A 210 6.61 -5.78 19.69
C LYS A 210 7.57 -6.39 18.67
N GLN A 211 7.22 -6.37 17.38
CA GLN A 211 8.07 -6.90 16.31
C GLN A 211 9.39 -6.16 16.21
N VAL A 212 9.36 -4.82 16.21
CA VAL A 212 10.57 -3.99 16.19
C VAL A 212 11.46 -4.27 17.40
N LYS A 213 10.89 -4.32 18.62
CA LYS A 213 11.64 -4.63 19.84
C LYS A 213 12.37 -5.97 19.76
N ASN A 214 11.67 -7.02 19.31
CA ASN A 214 12.25 -8.35 19.19
C ASN A 214 13.44 -8.36 18.23
N LEU A 215 13.30 -7.68 17.06
CA LEU A 215 14.37 -7.64 16.06
C LEU A 215 15.61 -6.84 16.53
N ILE A 216 15.41 -5.69 17.21
CA ILE A 216 16.53 -4.90 17.76
C ILE A 216 17.29 -5.76 18.77
N GLN A 217 16.62 -6.45 19.69
CA GLN A 217 17.27 -7.33 20.66
C GLN A 217 18.07 -8.47 20.00
N THR A 218 17.60 -8.99 18.88
CA THR A 218 18.32 -10.05 18.15
C THR A 218 19.59 -9.51 17.48
N VAL A 219 19.59 -8.26 16.99
CA VAL A 219 20.74 -7.63 16.32
C VAL A 219 21.82 -7.22 17.35
N GLU A 220 21.44 -6.83 18.58
CA GLU A 220 22.37 -6.43 19.62
C GLU A 220 23.11 -7.63 20.29
N VAL A 221 22.66 -8.87 20.06
CA VAL A 221 23.23 -10.09 20.65
C VAL A 221 24.23 -10.77 19.68
N VAL A 222 24.35 -10.33 18.46
CA VAL A 222 25.27 -10.83 17.42
C VAL A 222 26.46 -9.89 17.27
#